data_a35338592698e1765255c42c68053cb3
#
_entry.id   a35338592698e1765255c42c68053cb3
#
_cell.length_a   1.000
_cell.length_b   1.000
_cell.length_c   1.000
_cell.angle_alpha   90.00
_cell.angle_beta   90.00
_cell.angle_gamma   90.00
#
_symmetry.space_group_name_H-M   'P 1'
#
loop_
_entity.id
_entity.type
_entity.pdbx_description
1 polymer ?
#
loop_
_entity_poly.entity_id
_entity_poly.type
_entity_poly.pdbx_seq_one_letter_code
_entity_poly.pdbx_strand_id
1 'polypeptide(L)'
;MNKRKVGSKNPNISSSPAKRVYSSPQAAMQLSAKVFLGLLKQNQGNLDLENCHYHVTEEVCIENEFSKFSIHLGCGVFEKSLSVEGVSLLRTLSLGSSTIKETLSLKTSHISTLNFGSAKIHGQASLDDITSNGIDFDQAHFNKEGSMKMVYSTGPLNLGEAVFESGLSLEDVGAESINAGSANLGKLTLKELYFGTFYTDSATASKLTIQGNKLSFRGNLLDTSRILTQLDSENLQDSLATRLARAIEAIKDLPSR
;
A
#
# COMPACT_ATOMS: atom_id res chain seq x y z
N MET A 1 74.36 -23.14 -4.52
CA MET A 1 73.10 -22.52 -4.98
C MET A 1 72.01 -23.61 -5.16
N ASN A 2 71.18 -23.80 -4.13
CA ASN A 2 70.18 -24.86 -4.12
C ASN A 2 68.82 -24.21 -4.34
N LYS A 3 68.17 -24.48 -5.48
CA LYS A 3 66.77 -24.13 -5.75
C LYS A 3 65.84 -25.21 -5.18
N ARG A 4 65.11 -24.89 -4.12
CA ARG A 4 63.98 -25.70 -3.61
C ARG A 4 62.75 -25.41 -4.47
N LYS A 5 62.21 -26.45 -5.10
CA LYS A 5 60.87 -26.46 -5.70
C LYS A 5 59.82 -26.66 -4.59
N VAL A 6 58.93 -25.70 -4.42
CA VAL A 6 57.73 -25.85 -3.57
C VAL A 6 56.59 -26.35 -4.44
N GLY A 7 56.19 -27.60 -4.24
CA GLY A 7 55.03 -28.18 -4.89
C GLY A 7 53.72 -27.73 -4.17
N SER A 8 52.91 -26.94 -4.88
CA SER A 8 51.54 -26.63 -4.43
C SER A 8 50.61 -27.79 -4.75
N LYS A 9 50.13 -28.50 -3.73
CA LYS A 9 49.00 -29.42 -3.86
C LYS A 9 47.70 -28.64 -3.58
N ASN A 10 46.92 -28.42 -4.63
CA ASN A 10 45.53 -27.98 -4.47
C ASN A 10 44.66 -29.17 -4.08
N PRO A 11 43.93 -29.12 -2.96
CA PRO A 11 42.87 -30.08 -2.71
C PRO A 11 41.62 -29.68 -3.50
N ASN A 12 41.27 -30.52 -4.47
CA ASN A 12 39.98 -30.48 -5.13
C ASN A 12 38.88 -30.73 -4.09
N ILE A 13 38.24 -29.69 -3.60
CA ILE A 13 36.98 -29.79 -2.85
C ILE A 13 35.86 -29.83 -3.87
N SER A 14 35.47 -31.01 -4.27
CA SER A 14 34.22 -31.26 -4.99
C SER A 14 33.06 -31.07 -4.01
N SER A 15 32.57 -29.86 -3.90
CA SER A 15 31.31 -29.59 -3.22
C SER A 15 30.16 -29.94 -4.16
N SER A 16 29.61 -31.13 -4.04
CA SER A 16 28.28 -31.44 -4.57
C SER A 16 27.27 -30.41 -4.04
N PRO A 17 26.44 -29.78 -4.91
CA PRO A 17 25.39 -28.93 -4.40
C PRO A 17 24.46 -29.79 -3.55
N ALA A 18 24.37 -29.47 -2.26
CA ALA A 18 23.38 -30.05 -1.38
C ALA A 18 22.00 -29.88 -2.02
N LYS A 19 21.37 -30.96 -2.43
CA LYS A 19 19.97 -30.97 -2.85
C LYS A 19 19.17 -30.33 -1.70
N ARG A 20 18.69 -29.10 -1.89
CA ARG A 20 17.67 -28.54 -1.02
C ARG A 20 16.46 -29.47 -1.10
N VAL A 21 16.25 -30.24 -0.05
CA VAL A 21 15.02 -30.99 0.14
C VAL A 21 13.95 -29.93 0.36
N TYR A 22 13.18 -29.65 -0.68
CA TYR A 22 11.95 -28.90 -0.51
C TYR A 22 11.05 -29.79 0.35
N SER A 23 10.96 -29.47 1.64
CA SER A 23 9.94 -30.05 2.50
C SER A 23 8.58 -29.79 1.85
N SER A 24 7.72 -30.83 1.85
CA SER A 24 6.33 -30.72 1.42
C SER A 24 5.70 -29.45 2.02
N PRO A 25 4.81 -28.72 1.28
CA PRO A 25 4.21 -27.53 1.79
C PRO A 25 3.58 -27.83 3.16
N GLN A 26 4.10 -27.18 4.17
CA GLN A 26 3.64 -27.34 5.54
C GLN A 26 2.19 -26.84 5.56
N ALA A 27 1.26 -27.64 6.06
CA ALA A 27 -0.15 -27.27 6.11
C ALA A 27 -0.28 -25.93 6.86
N ALA A 28 -0.98 -24.98 6.26
CA ALA A 28 -1.16 -23.68 6.85
C ALA A 28 -1.85 -23.80 8.23
N MET A 29 -1.32 -23.12 9.22
CA MET A 29 -1.86 -23.12 10.57
C MET A 29 -3.19 -22.34 10.60
N GLN A 30 -4.27 -23.00 11.01
CA GLN A 30 -5.57 -22.38 11.19
C GLN A 30 -5.65 -21.69 12.56
N LEU A 31 -5.99 -20.41 12.60
CA LEU A 31 -6.05 -19.61 13.83
C LEU A 31 -7.42 -18.96 13.99
N SER A 32 -7.97 -19.01 15.21
CA SER A 32 -9.05 -18.08 15.58
C SER A 32 -8.48 -16.69 15.81
N ALA A 33 -9.32 -15.66 15.77
CA ALA A 33 -8.90 -14.27 16.03
C ALA A 33 -8.22 -14.14 17.40
N LYS A 34 -8.78 -14.78 18.43
CA LYS A 34 -8.24 -14.75 19.80
C LYS A 34 -6.82 -15.34 19.85
N VAL A 35 -6.59 -16.49 19.22
CA VAL A 35 -5.28 -17.13 19.19
C VAL A 35 -4.30 -16.27 18.41
N PHE A 36 -4.69 -15.74 17.25
CA PHE A 36 -3.91 -14.85 16.44
C PHE A 36 -3.44 -13.62 17.22
N LEU A 37 -4.37 -12.88 17.84
CA LEU A 37 -4.04 -11.68 18.64
C LEU A 37 -3.16 -12.03 19.85
N GLY A 38 -3.36 -13.18 20.48
CA GLY A 38 -2.50 -13.69 21.56
C GLY A 38 -1.07 -13.92 21.09
N LEU A 39 -0.89 -14.57 19.92
CA LEU A 39 0.41 -14.79 19.33
C LEU A 39 1.08 -13.48 18.91
N LEU A 40 0.31 -12.55 18.32
CA LEU A 40 0.79 -11.23 17.93
C LEU A 40 1.34 -10.47 19.16
N LYS A 41 0.62 -10.51 20.26
CA LYS A 41 1.03 -9.89 21.53
C LYS A 41 2.26 -10.56 22.13
N GLN A 42 2.31 -11.88 22.15
CA GLN A 42 3.44 -12.66 22.66
C GLN A 42 4.73 -12.40 21.85
N ASN A 43 4.62 -12.23 20.54
CA ASN A 43 5.74 -11.97 19.64
C ASN A 43 5.99 -10.47 19.39
N GLN A 44 5.47 -9.59 20.24
CA GLN A 44 5.64 -8.14 20.15
C GLN A 44 5.29 -7.54 18.79
N GLY A 45 4.25 -8.07 18.15
CA GLY A 45 3.75 -7.62 16.84
C GLY A 45 4.34 -8.37 15.64
N ASN A 46 5.35 -9.19 15.83
CA ASN A 46 6.00 -9.89 14.71
C ASN A 46 5.45 -11.32 14.55
N LEU A 47 4.69 -11.52 13.47
CA LEU A 47 4.27 -12.86 13.00
C LEU A 47 4.87 -13.22 11.64
N ASP A 48 5.85 -12.45 11.19
CA ASP A 48 6.65 -12.81 10.01
C ASP A 48 7.55 -13.99 10.37
N LEU A 49 6.91 -15.12 10.49
CA LEU A 49 7.59 -16.40 10.67
C LEU A 49 8.11 -16.78 9.29
N GLU A 50 9.41 -16.65 9.07
CA GLU A 50 10.06 -17.14 7.86
C GLU A 50 9.50 -18.52 7.51
N ASN A 51 8.75 -18.60 6.38
CA ASN A 51 8.11 -19.80 5.85
C ASN A 51 6.83 -20.30 6.55
N CYS A 52 6.20 -19.58 7.44
CA CYS A 52 4.93 -19.99 8.02
C CYS A 52 3.75 -19.32 7.34
N HIS A 53 2.94 -20.10 6.65
CA HIS A 53 1.63 -19.67 6.19
C HIS A 53 0.62 -19.89 7.32
N TYR A 54 -0.12 -18.87 7.69
CA TYR A 54 -1.22 -18.96 8.65
C TYR A 54 -2.52 -18.45 8.05
N HIS A 55 -3.62 -19.08 8.44
CA HIS A 55 -4.97 -18.69 8.06
C HIS A 55 -5.73 -18.25 9.30
N VAL A 56 -6.20 -17.01 9.31
CA VAL A 56 -7.09 -16.51 10.35
C VAL A 56 -8.53 -16.63 9.85
N THR A 57 -9.32 -17.46 10.52
CA THR A 57 -10.66 -17.86 10.06
C THR A 57 -11.78 -16.94 10.54
N GLU A 58 -11.48 -16.04 11.45
CA GLU A 58 -12.41 -15.11 12.06
C GLU A 58 -12.05 -13.66 11.74
N GLU A 59 -12.97 -12.75 11.96
CA GLU A 59 -12.72 -11.32 11.88
C GLU A 59 -11.69 -10.89 12.94
N VAL A 60 -10.75 -10.04 12.54
CA VAL A 60 -9.70 -9.53 13.42
C VAL A 60 -9.83 -8.03 13.56
N CYS A 61 -9.81 -7.56 14.81
CA CYS A 61 -9.66 -6.15 15.15
C CYS A 61 -8.38 -5.92 15.96
N ILE A 62 -7.48 -5.10 15.42
CA ILE A 62 -6.26 -4.66 16.11
C ILE A 62 -6.56 -3.30 16.71
N GLU A 63 -6.51 -3.22 18.03
CA GLU A 63 -6.88 -2.03 18.79
C GLU A 63 -5.68 -1.43 19.54
N ASN A 64 -5.94 -0.40 20.30
CA ASN A 64 -4.94 0.42 21.01
C ASN A 64 -3.96 -0.36 21.91
N GLU A 65 -4.28 -1.57 22.34
CA GLU A 65 -3.35 -2.40 23.12
C GLU A 65 -2.09 -2.79 22.36
N PHE A 66 -2.12 -2.69 21.01
CA PHE A 66 -0.97 -2.91 20.13
C PHE A 66 -0.18 -1.63 19.83
N SER A 67 -0.55 -0.49 20.40
CA SER A 67 0.22 0.75 20.28
C SER A 67 1.68 0.52 20.68
N LYS A 68 2.61 1.19 20.02
CA LYS A 68 4.07 1.06 20.16
C LYS A 68 4.72 -0.19 19.56
N PHE A 69 3.94 -1.14 19.04
CA PHE A 69 4.50 -2.28 18.33
C PHE A 69 4.85 -1.93 16.87
N SER A 70 5.70 -2.75 16.28
CA SER A 70 5.78 -2.92 14.83
C SER A 70 5.06 -4.22 14.50
N ILE A 71 3.99 -4.14 13.70
CA ILE A 71 3.16 -5.30 13.37
C ILE A 71 3.52 -5.73 11.95
N HIS A 72 4.01 -6.96 11.82
CA HIS A 72 4.37 -7.57 10.54
C HIS A 72 3.54 -8.82 10.34
N LEU A 73 2.65 -8.80 9.33
CA LEU A 73 1.68 -9.85 9.04
C LEU A 73 1.95 -10.54 7.70
N GLY A 74 3.20 -10.53 7.24
CA GLY A 74 3.60 -11.10 5.95
C GLY A 74 3.08 -12.51 5.72
N CYS A 75 2.66 -12.81 4.48
CA CYS A 75 2.18 -14.13 4.05
C CYS A 75 0.95 -14.69 4.80
N GLY A 76 0.27 -13.90 5.61
CA GLY A 76 -0.96 -14.28 6.29
C GLY A 76 -2.17 -14.30 5.36
N VAL A 77 -3.09 -15.23 5.58
CA VAL A 77 -4.40 -15.26 4.91
C VAL A 77 -5.48 -15.00 5.95
N PHE A 78 -6.20 -13.92 5.76
CA PHE A 78 -7.37 -13.54 6.56
C PHE A 78 -8.62 -13.93 5.79
N GLU A 79 -9.33 -14.96 6.25
CA GLU A 79 -10.55 -15.45 5.61
C GLU A 79 -11.72 -14.47 5.75
N LYS A 80 -11.65 -13.61 6.77
CA LYS A 80 -12.61 -12.57 7.11
C LYS A 80 -11.95 -11.20 7.09
N SER A 81 -12.67 -10.20 7.58
CA SER A 81 -12.20 -8.82 7.63
C SER A 81 -11.04 -8.63 8.60
N LEU A 82 -10.15 -7.70 8.24
CA LEU A 82 -9.10 -7.19 9.12
C LEU A 82 -9.34 -5.71 9.36
N SER A 83 -9.45 -5.32 10.62
CA SER A 83 -9.56 -3.92 11.01
C SER A 83 -8.44 -3.50 11.96
N VAL A 84 -8.05 -2.23 11.86
CA VAL A 84 -7.15 -1.54 12.80
C VAL A 84 -7.83 -0.24 13.18
N GLU A 85 -8.15 -0.07 14.46
CA GLU A 85 -8.93 1.07 14.90
C GLU A 85 -8.39 1.69 16.19
N GLY A 86 -8.34 3.03 16.23
CA GLY A 86 -7.97 3.79 17.41
C GLY A 86 -6.55 3.56 17.90
N VAL A 87 -5.65 3.05 17.04
CA VAL A 87 -4.27 2.76 17.44
C VAL A 87 -3.43 4.03 17.39
N SER A 88 -2.98 4.48 18.54
CA SER A 88 -2.08 5.62 18.66
C SER A 88 -0.63 5.15 18.73
N LEU A 89 0.24 5.70 17.84
CA LEU A 89 1.67 5.46 17.84
C LEU A 89 2.11 4.03 17.47
N LEU A 90 1.37 3.36 16.59
CA LEU A 90 1.88 2.15 15.95
C LEU A 90 3.10 2.50 15.10
N ARG A 91 4.23 1.82 15.30
CA ARG A 91 5.46 2.13 14.55
C ARG A 91 5.35 1.70 13.11
N THR A 92 4.96 0.46 12.88
CA THR A 92 4.82 -0.12 11.54
C THR A 92 3.61 -1.03 11.51
N LEU A 93 2.84 -0.94 10.44
CA LEU A 93 1.89 -1.98 10.04
C LEU A 93 2.30 -2.46 8.65
N SER A 94 2.78 -3.69 8.56
CA SER A 94 3.14 -4.33 7.31
C SER A 94 2.22 -5.51 7.03
N LEU A 95 1.50 -5.43 5.92
CA LEU A 95 0.63 -6.45 5.35
C LEU A 95 1.25 -7.05 4.07
N GLY A 96 2.55 -6.81 3.84
CA GLY A 96 3.24 -7.23 2.63
C GLY A 96 3.00 -8.69 2.31
N SER A 97 2.59 -8.99 1.08
CA SER A 97 2.25 -10.36 0.61
C SER A 97 1.11 -11.06 1.36
N SER A 98 0.35 -10.37 2.21
CA SER A 98 -0.83 -10.94 2.87
C SER A 98 -2.03 -11.01 1.92
N THR A 99 -2.97 -11.89 2.23
CA THR A 99 -4.27 -11.97 1.53
C THR A 99 -5.40 -11.72 2.50
N ILE A 100 -6.26 -10.74 2.20
CA ILE A 100 -7.47 -10.43 2.96
C ILE A 100 -8.66 -10.71 2.06
N LYS A 101 -9.49 -11.70 2.41
CA LYS A 101 -10.60 -12.14 1.54
C LYS A 101 -11.83 -11.26 1.62
N GLU A 102 -12.03 -10.61 2.76
CA GLU A 102 -13.11 -9.66 2.93
C GLU A 102 -12.57 -8.23 3.05
N THR A 103 -13.08 -7.43 3.97
CA THR A 103 -12.76 -6.01 4.08
C THR A 103 -11.46 -5.74 4.84
N LEU A 104 -10.69 -4.78 4.35
CA LEU A 104 -9.63 -4.14 5.10
C LEU A 104 -10.08 -2.75 5.55
N SER A 105 -10.03 -2.47 6.85
CA SER A 105 -10.43 -1.18 7.40
C SER A 105 -9.39 -0.65 8.39
N LEU A 106 -8.83 0.52 8.11
CA LEU A 106 -7.99 1.25 9.04
C LEU A 106 -8.71 2.55 9.41
N LYS A 107 -8.88 2.81 10.73
CA LYS A 107 -9.62 4.00 11.19
C LYS A 107 -8.93 4.67 12.37
N THR A 108 -9.00 6.01 12.36
CA THR A 108 -8.62 6.88 13.47
C THR A 108 -7.31 6.45 14.12
N SER A 109 -6.26 6.29 13.29
CA SER A 109 -5.00 5.71 13.75
C SER A 109 -3.79 6.53 13.33
N HIS A 110 -2.80 6.57 14.22
CA HIS A 110 -1.48 7.11 13.92
C HIS A 110 -0.50 5.95 13.72
N ILE A 111 -0.04 5.74 12.49
CA ILE A 111 0.82 4.62 12.10
C ILE A 111 2.02 5.17 11.35
N SER A 112 3.23 5.10 11.95
CA SER A 112 4.40 5.74 11.33
C SER A 112 4.71 5.20 9.93
N THR A 113 4.57 3.89 9.71
CA THR A 113 4.77 3.31 8.38
C THR A 113 3.70 2.29 8.08
N LEU A 114 3.02 2.49 6.95
CA LEU A 114 2.03 1.55 6.40
C LEU A 114 2.64 0.89 5.16
N ASN A 115 2.71 -0.44 5.16
CA ASN A 115 3.21 -1.19 4.02
C ASN A 115 2.22 -2.29 3.62
N PHE A 116 1.68 -2.16 2.41
CA PHE A 116 0.79 -3.12 1.76
C PHE A 116 1.45 -3.80 0.55
N GLY A 117 2.76 -3.65 0.38
CA GLY A 117 3.48 -4.12 -0.80
C GLY A 117 3.14 -5.56 -1.14
N SER A 118 2.67 -5.81 -2.37
CA SER A 118 2.22 -7.11 -2.87
C SER A 118 1.04 -7.74 -2.10
N ALA A 119 0.33 -7.00 -1.24
CA ALA A 119 -0.86 -7.50 -0.56
C ALA A 119 -2.02 -7.70 -1.54
N LYS A 120 -2.91 -8.67 -1.25
CA LYS A 120 -4.11 -8.96 -2.03
C LYS A 120 -5.35 -8.76 -1.19
N ILE A 121 -6.17 -7.79 -1.54
CA ILE A 121 -7.41 -7.45 -0.84
C ILE A 121 -8.60 -7.74 -1.78
N HIS A 122 -9.39 -8.76 -1.46
CA HIS A 122 -10.52 -9.16 -2.30
C HIS A 122 -11.79 -8.36 -2.02
N GLY A 123 -11.95 -7.84 -0.81
CA GLY A 123 -13.05 -6.96 -0.43
C GLY A 123 -12.71 -5.48 -0.58
N GLN A 124 -13.52 -4.62 0.01
CA GLN A 124 -13.25 -3.19 0.06
C GLN A 124 -12.05 -2.88 0.97
N ALA A 125 -11.30 -1.86 0.62
CA ALA A 125 -10.24 -1.32 1.46
C ALA A 125 -10.53 0.13 1.81
N SER A 126 -10.51 0.47 3.10
CA SER A 126 -10.72 1.84 3.56
C SER A 126 -9.65 2.27 4.54
N LEU A 127 -9.09 3.45 4.32
CA LEU A 127 -8.26 4.19 5.26
C LEU A 127 -9.01 5.49 5.59
N ASP A 128 -9.40 5.67 6.85
CA ASP A 128 -10.19 6.82 7.29
C ASP A 128 -9.57 7.43 8.55
N ASP A 129 -9.25 8.72 8.50
CA ASP A 129 -8.60 9.46 9.59
C ASP A 129 -7.25 8.81 10.01
N ILE A 130 -6.34 8.71 9.06
CA ILE A 130 -5.01 8.11 9.24
C ILE A 130 -3.92 9.16 9.13
N THR A 131 -2.99 9.15 10.07
CA THR A 131 -1.72 9.88 9.94
C THR A 131 -0.53 8.94 9.85
N SER A 132 0.41 9.22 8.92
CA SER A 132 1.56 8.36 8.66
C SER A 132 2.80 9.16 8.24
N ASN A 133 3.98 8.54 8.30
CA ASN A 133 5.20 9.10 7.69
C ASN A 133 5.47 8.54 6.28
N GLY A 134 4.75 7.50 5.89
CA GLY A 134 4.82 6.93 4.54
C GLY A 134 3.83 5.80 4.39
N ILE A 135 3.24 5.71 3.20
CA ILE A 135 2.24 4.69 2.86
C ILE A 135 2.67 4.04 1.54
N ASP A 136 2.83 2.73 1.57
CA ASP A 136 3.32 1.97 0.44
C ASP A 136 2.32 0.89 0.01
N PHE A 137 1.82 1.01 -1.23
CA PHE A 137 0.94 0.05 -1.89
C PHE A 137 1.61 -0.61 -3.09
N ASP A 138 2.93 -0.50 -3.23
CA ASP A 138 3.61 -1.05 -4.39
C ASP A 138 3.21 -2.51 -4.66
N GLN A 139 2.80 -2.80 -5.91
CA GLN A 139 2.33 -4.11 -6.34
C GLN A 139 1.11 -4.67 -5.57
N ALA A 140 0.44 -3.87 -4.76
CA ALA A 140 -0.77 -4.31 -4.08
C ALA A 140 -1.95 -4.47 -5.05
N HIS A 141 -2.81 -5.43 -4.79
CA HIS A 141 -3.97 -5.74 -5.63
C HIS A 141 -5.28 -5.65 -4.86
N PHE A 142 -6.17 -4.78 -5.33
CA PHE A 142 -7.49 -4.52 -4.75
C PHE A 142 -8.57 -4.89 -5.76
N ASN A 143 -9.35 -5.94 -5.48
CA ASN A 143 -10.43 -6.36 -6.37
C ASN A 143 -11.67 -5.46 -6.28
N LYS A 144 -11.85 -4.80 -5.15
CA LYS A 144 -12.94 -3.84 -4.94
C LYS A 144 -12.39 -2.43 -4.81
N GLU A 145 -13.28 -1.48 -4.59
CA GLU A 145 -12.89 -0.08 -4.42
C GLU A 145 -11.96 0.11 -3.22
N GLY A 146 -10.87 0.85 -3.45
CA GLY A 146 -10.01 1.42 -2.41
C GLY A 146 -10.45 2.83 -2.10
N SER A 147 -10.53 3.20 -0.82
CA SER A 147 -10.83 4.57 -0.41
C SER A 147 -9.85 5.05 0.66
N MET A 148 -9.41 6.29 0.51
CA MET A 148 -8.63 7.02 1.52
C MET A 148 -9.36 8.32 1.80
N LYS A 149 -9.68 8.56 3.07
CA LYS A 149 -10.35 9.77 3.51
C LYS A 149 -9.68 10.33 4.74
N MET A 150 -9.40 11.64 4.74
CA MET A 150 -8.65 12.30 5.82
C MET A 150 -7.33 11.57 6.13
N VAL A 151 -6.56 11.26 5.08
CA VAL A 151 -5.28 10.53 5.21
C VAL A 151 -4.13 11.49 4.98
N TYR A 152 -3.27 11.65 5.99
CA TYR A 152 -2.14 12.56 5.92
C TYR A 152 -0.83 11.84 6.13
N SER A 153 0.05 11.93 5.14
CA SER A 153 1.40 11.39 5.19
C SER A 153 2.44 12.51 5.13
N THR A 154 3.36 12.54 6.07
CA THR A 154 4.51 13.45 5.99
C THR A 154 5.56 13.02 4.98
N GLY A 155 5.49 11.81 4.47
CA GLY A 155 6.30 11.26 3.41
C GLY A 155 5.46 10.85 2.19
N PRO A 156 5.99 9.96 1.34
CA PRO A 156 5.32 9.57 0.11
C PRO A 156 4.08 8.69 0.34
N LEU A 157 3.13 8.82 -0.57
CA LEU A 157 2.10 7.84 -0.87
C LEU A 157 2.51 7.11 -2.15
N ASN A 158 3.00 5.89 -2.01
CA ASN A 158 3.45 5.08 -3.13
C ASN A 158 2.34 4.12 -3.58
N LEU A 159 1.82 4.33 -4.78
CA LEU A 159 0.84 3.47 -5.44
C LEU A 159 1.51 2.63 -6.55
N GLY A 160 2.81 2.77 -6.79
CA GLY A 160 3.67 2.07 -7.74
C GLY A 160 2.94 1.20 -8.75
N GLU A 161 3.21 -0.07 -8.80
CA GLU A 161 2.54 -1.04 -9.69
C GLU A 161 1.19 -1.55 -9.12
N ALA A 162 0.54 -0.77 -8.22
CA ALA A 162 -0.71 -1.18 -7.60
C ALA A 162 -1.87 -1.31 -8.60
N VAL A 163 -2.77 -2.25 -8.34
CA VAL A 163 -3.97 -2.49 -9.15
C VAL A 163 -5.22 -2.29 -8.29
N PHE A 164 -6.07 -1.35 -8.68
CA PHE A 164 -7.39 -1.11 -8.11
C PHE A 164 -8.46 -1.42 -9.16
N GLU A 165 -8.94 -2.66 -9.22
CA GLU A 165 -9.84 -3.12 -10.29
C GLU A 165 -11.13 -2.29 -10.38
N SER A 166 -11.77 -2.01 -9.26
CA SER A 166 -13.02 -1.24 -9.21
C SER A 166 -12.80 0.26 -9.10
N GLY A 167 -11.63 0.70 -8.62
CA GLY A 167 -11.25 2.10 -8.52
C GLY A 167 -10.61 2.50 -7.21
N LEU A 168 -10.10 3.73 -7.19
CA LEU A 168 -9.48 4.39 -6.05
C LEU A 168 -10.11 5.77 -5.82
N SER A 169 -10.56 6.02 -4.61
CA SER A 169 -11.06 7.32 -4.17
C SER A 169 -10.10 7.94 -3.14
N LEU A 170 -9.63 9.15 -3.42
CA LEU A 170 -8.79 9.94 -2.52
C LEU A 170 -9.57 11.21 -2.14
N GLU A 171 -10.01 11.33 -0.89
CA GLU A 171 -10.75 12.47 -0.34
C GLU A 171 -10.02 13.05 0.86
N ASP A 172 -9.66 14.32 0.81
CA ASP A 172 -8.91 15.01 1.85
C ASP A 172 -7.60 14.26 2.21
N VAL A 173 -6.78 14.04 1.18
CA VAL A 173 -5.53 13.29 1.30
C VAL A 173 -4.34 14.22 1.13
N GLY A 174 -3.43 14.19 2.10
CA GLY A 174 -2.16 14.91 2.08
C GLY A 174 -0.95 13.99 2.04
N ALA A 175 0.04 14.29 1.18
CA ALA A 175 1.30 13.57 1.12
C ALA A 175 2.43 14.48 0.62
N GLU A 176 3.68 14.20 0.98
CA GLU A 176 4.83 14.87 0.38
C GLU A 176 4.85 14.66 -1.13
N SER A 177 4.61 13.44 -1.55
CA SER A 177 4.45 13.09 -2.96
C SER A 177 3.49 11.92 -3.14
N ILE A 178 2.85 11.84 -4.29
CA ILE A 178 2.06 10.69 -4.72
C ILE A 178 2.78 10.08 -5.93
N ASN A 179 3.19 8.83 -5.80
CA ASN A 179 3.78 8.06 -6.89
C ASN A 179 2.79 7.01 -7.37
N ALA A 180 2.27 7.16 -8.58
CA ALA A 180 1.37 6.21 -9.22
C ALA A 180 1.99 5.58 -10.48
N GLY A 181 3.31 5.57 -10.59
CA GLY A 181 4.01 5.00 -11.74
C GLY A 181 3.57 3.55 -12.01
N SER A 182 3.16 3.27 -13.25
CA SER A 182 2.66 1.95 -13.70
C SER A 182 1.42 1.41 -12.97
N ALA A 183 0.76 2.20 -12.11
CA ALA A 183 -0.44 1.77 -11.40
C ALA A 183 -1.66 1.67 -12.36
N ASN A 184 -2.53 0.69 -12.08
CA ASN A 184 -3.88 0.65 -12.66
C ASN A 184 -4.88 1.10 -11.60
N LEU A 185 -5.39 2.31 -11.72
CA LEU A 185 -6.21 2.95 -10.70
C LEU A 185 -7.73 2.78 -10.93
N GLY A 186 -8.14 2.00 -11.96
CA GLY A 186 -9.54 1.80 -12.27
C GLY A 186 -10.28 3.13 -12.44
N LYS A 187 -11.32 3.37 -11.66
CA LYS A 187 -11.99 4.68 -11.57
C LYS A 187 -11.29 5.52 -10.52
N LEU A 188 -10.54 6.55 -10.94
CA LEU A 188 -9.84 7.44 -10.01
C LEU A 188 -10.71 8.65 -9.66
N THR A 189 -11.02 8.81 -8.37
CA THR A 189 -11.68 9.99 -7.84
C THR A 189 -10.73 10.75 -6.94
N LEU A 190 -10.54 12.04 -7.22
CA LEU A 190 -9.69 12.95 -6.47
C LEU A 190 -10.53 14.07 -5.90
N LYS A 191 -10.50 14.25 -4.57
CA LYS A 191 -11.24 15.32 -3.89
C LYS A 191 -10.38 15.90 -2.76
N GLU A 192 -10.11 17.20 -2.84
CA GLU A 192 -9.36 17.92 -1.80
C GLU A 192 -8.00 17.30 -1.49
N LEU A 193 -7.08 17.35 -2.44
CA LEU A 193 -5.74 16.79 -2.30
C LEU A 193 -4.68 17.84 -2.00
N TYR A 194 -3.69 17.46 -1.18
CA TYR A 194 -2.54 18.28 -0.80
C TYR A 194 -1.26 17.51 -1.02
N PHE A 195 -0.47 17.85 -2.03
CA PHE A 195 0.78 17.15 -2.33
C PHE A 195 1.82 18.04 -3.00
N GLY A 196 3.09 17.71 -2.81
CA GLY A 196 4.19 18.40 -3.48
C GLY A 196 4.36 17.95 -4.92
N THR A 197 4.29 16.66 -5.19
CA THR A 197 4.49 16.08 -6.52
C THR A 197 3.56 14.90 -6.76
N PHE A 198 3.04 14.77 -7.98
CA PHE A 198 2.26 13.60 -8.40
C PHE A 198 2.91 12.98 -9.64
N TYR A 199 3.53 11.83 -9.46
CA TYR A 199 4.13 11.04 -10.53
C TYR A 199 3.13 10.05 -11.08
N THR A 200 2.93 10.05 -12.41
CA THR A 200 1.92 9.21 -13.07
C THR A 200 2.47 8.47 -14.28
N ASP A 201 3.79 8.26 -14.34
CA ASP A 201 4.44 7.59 -15.45
C ASP A 201 3.80 6.22 -15.70
N SER A 202 3.29 6.01 -16.91
CA SER A 202 2.61 4.77 -17.31
C SER A 202 1.38 4.38 -16.47
N ALA A 203 0.93 5.23 -15.55
CA ALA A 203 -0.30 4.98 -14.78
C ALA A 203 -1.54 5.04 -15.69
N THR A 204 -2.51 4.19 -15.39
CA THR A 204 -3.78 4.13 -16.11
C THR A 204 -4.96 4.36 -15.18
N ALA A 205 -6.01 5.00 -15.71
CA ALA A 205 -7.30 5.11 -15.05
C ALA A 205 -8.41 5.06 -16.10
N SER A 206 -9.37 4.17 -15.95
CA SER A 206 -10.51 4.05 -16.86
C SER A 206 -11.40 5.28 -16.82
N LYS A 207 -11.49 5.93 -15.66
CA LYS A 207 -12.19 7.20 -15.45
C LYS A 207 -11.41 8.05 -14.47
N LEU A 208 -11.34 9.35 -14.71
CA LEU A 208 -10.81 10.36 -13.80
C LEU A 208 -11.92 11.32 -13.41
N THR A 209 -12.17 11.46 -12.12
CA THR A 209 -13.11 12.44 -11.57
C THR A 209 -12.38 13.33 -10.57
N ILE A 210 -12.45 14.65 -10.75
CA ILE A 210 -11.89 15.62 -9.80
C ILE A 210 -13.06 16.38 -9.20
N GLN A 211 -13.16 16.37 -7.88
CA GLN A 211 -14.25 17.01 -7.12
C GLN A 211 -13.67 17.89 -6.01
N GLY A 212 -14.47 18.86 -5.56
CA GLY A 212 -14.12 19.70 -4.42
C GLY A 212 -13.50 21.03 -4.81
N ASN A 213 -13.19 21.81 -3.78
CA ASN A 213 -12.84 23.21 -3.93
C ASN A 213 -11.32 23.48 -3.91
N LYS A 214 -10.52 22.46 -3.61
CA LYS A 214 -9.08 22.64 -3.37
C LYS A 214 -8.29 21.47 -3.89
N LEU A 215 -7.42 21.74 -4.85
CA LEU A 215 -6.30 20.90 -5.21
C LEU A 215 -5.04 21.72 -4.97
N SER A 216 -4.23 21.35 -3.97
CA SER A 216 -2.97 22.04 -3.70
C SER A 216 -1.82 21.27 -4.30
N PHE A 217 -1.09 21.91 -5.21
CA PHE A 217 0.07 21.35 -5.87
C PHE A 217 1.28 22.26 -5.64
N ARG A 218 2.36 21.72 -5.09
CA ARG A 218 3.59 22.48 -4.76
C ARG A 218 3.33 23.75 -3.94
N GLY A 219 2.42 23.67 -2.97
CA GLY A 219 2.07 24.82 -2.14
C GLY A 219 1.21 25.90 -2.83
N ASN A 220 0.91 25.75 -4.11
CA ASN A 220 -0.06 26.60 -4.80
C ASN A 220 -1.45 26.03 -4.64
N LEU A 221 -2.34 26.78 -4.01
CA LEU A 221 -3.74 26.41 -3.87
C LEU A 221 -4.45 26.65 -5.21
N LEU A 222 -4.92 25.58 -5.83
CA LEU A 222 -5.74 25.64 -7.03
C LEU A 222 -7.22 25.56 -6.60
N ASP A 223 -7.98 26.61 -6.88
CA ASP A 223 -9.42 26.63 -6.60
C ASP A 223 -10.15 25.79 -7.66
N THR A 224 -10.61 24.62 -7.26
CA THR A 224 -11.35 23.68 -8.11
C THR A 224 -12.87 23.82 -7.98
N SER A 225 -13.36 24.81 -7.22
CA SER A 225 -14.82 25.02 -7.00
C SER A 225 -15.64 25.17 -8.27
N ARG A 226 -14.96 25.42 -9.40
CA ARG A 226 -15.58 25.62 -10.70
C ARG A 226 -15.47 24.44 -11.65
N ILE A 227 -14.79 23.36 -11.24
CA ILE A 227 -14.58 22.19 -12.09
C ILE A 227 -15.33 21.00 -11.51
N LEU A 228 -16.62 20.97 -11.76
CA LEU A 228 -17.35 19.72 -11.93
C LEU A 228 -17.02 19.17 -13.33
N THR A 229 -15.75 18.99 -13.61
CA THR A 229 -15.35 18.36 -14.86
C THR A 229 -15.24 16.88 -14.59
N GLN A 230 -16.33 16.20 -14.81
CA GLN A 230 -16.30 14.80 -15.19
C GLN A 230 -15.51 14.79 -16.51
N LEU A 231 -14.18 14.61 -16.42
CA LEU A 231 -13.35 14.30 -17.57
C LEU A 231 -13.73 12.90 -18.01
N ASP A 232 -14.93 12.78 -18.56
CA ASP A 232 -15.36 11.53 -19.20
C ASP A 232 -14.39 11.25 -20.34
N SER A 233 -13.90 10.06 -20.36
CA SER A 233 -12.85 9.52 -21.18
C SER A 233 -13.26 9.38 -22.66
N GLU A 234 -13.59 10.49 -23.33
CA GLU A 234 -13.69 10.47 -24.79
C GLU A 234 -12.33 10.20 -25.47
N ASN A 235 -11.23 10.35 -24.72
CA ASN A 235 -9.87 9.99 -25.17
C ASN A 235 -9.18 9.03 -24.20
N LEU A 236 -9.60 7.77 -24.21
CA LEU A 236 -8.91 6.66 -23.53
C LEU A 236 -7.43 6.46 -23.95
N GLN A 237 -6.99 7.15 -25.01
CA GLN A 237 -5.61 7.09 -25.51
C GLN A 237 -4.65 8.03 -24.78
N ASP A 238 -5.18 9.03 -24.07
CA ASP A 238 -4.33 9.96 -23.33
C ASP A 238 -3.86 9.34 -22.01
N SER A 239 -2.57 9.48 -21.72
CA SER A 239 -2.02 9.06 -20.44
C SER A 239 -2.70 9.79 -19.27
N LEU A 240 -2.73 9.18 -18.10
CA LEU A 240 -3.24 9.82 -16.89
C LEU A 240 -2.51 11.14 -16.60
N ALA A 241 -1.20 11.19 -16.85
CA ALA A 241 -0.39 12.42 -16.75
C ALA A 241 -0.95 13.55 -17.65
N THR A 242 -1.25 13.24 -18.91
CA THR A 242 -1.82 14.21 -19.85
C THR A 242 -3.19 14.70 -19.41
N ARG A 243 -4.05 13.79 -18.94
CA ARG A 243 -5.40 14.12 -18.46
C ARG A 243 -5.37 14.99 -17.21
N LEU A 244 -4.48 14.68 -16.25
CA LEU A 244 -4.25 15.50 -15.05
C LEU A 244 -3.67 16.87 -15.41
N ALA A 245 -2.69 16.94 -16.30
CA ALA A 245 -2.10 18.20 -16.74
C ALA A 245 -3.13 19.12 -17.39
N ARG A 246 -4.00 18.60 -18.27
CA ARG A 246 -5.11 19.38 -18.86
C ARG A 246 -6.10 19.86 -17.81
N ALA A 247 -6.43 19.01 -16.83
CA ALA A 247 -7.31 19.40 -15.73
C ALA A 247 -6.70 20.53 -14.91
N ILE A 248 -5.41 20.44 -14.59
CA ILE A 248 -4.68 21.46 -13.84
C ILE A 248 -4.61 22.77 -14.65
N GLU A 249 -4.34 22.72 -15.96
CA GLU A 249 -4.27 23.89 -16.82
C GLU A 249 -5.63 24.58 -16.96
N ALA A 250 -6.69 23.81 -17.17
CA ALA A 250 -8.06 24.32 -17.20
C ALA A 250 -8.45 25.05 -15.90
N ILE A 251 -7.86 24.65 -14.76
CA ILE A 251 -8.05 25.30 -13.46
C ILE A 251 -7.36 26.68 -13.42
N LYS A 252 -6.13 26.77 -13.95
CA LYS A 252 -5.34 28.00 -13.93
C LYS A 252 -5.94 29.11 -14.81
N ASP A 253 -6.58 28.72 -15.93
CA ASP A 253 -7.16 29.65 -16.88
C ASP A 253 -8.52 30.24 -16.42
N LEU A 254 -9.06 29.80 -15.30
CA LEU A 254 -10.27 30.36 -14.73
C LEU A 254 -9.97 31.72 -14.08
N PRO A 255 -10.70 32.80 -14.45
CA PRO A 255 -10.47 34.11 -13.86
C PRO A 255 -10.69 34.07 -12.34
N SER A 256 -9.69 34.54 -11.59
CA SER A 256 -9.82 34.80 -10.15
C SER A 256 -10.99 35.74 -9.89
N ARG A 257 -11.89 35.33 -9.03
CA ARG A 257 -12.99 36.20 -8.55
C ARG A 257 -12.53 37.05 -7.38
#